data_d6b4a220852f8e0452c229276c3e9b26
#
_entry.id   d6b4a220852f8e0452c229276c3e9b26
#
_cell.length_a   1.000
_cell.length_b   1.000
_cell.length_c   1.000
_cell.angle_alpha   90.00
_cell.angle_beta   90.00
_cell.angle_gamma   90.00
#
_symmetry.space_group_name_H-M   'P 1'
#
loop_
_entity.id
_entity.type
_entity.pdbx_description
1 polymer ?
#
loop_
_entity_poly.entity_id
_entity_poly.type
_entity_poly.pdbx_seq_one_letter_code
_entity_poly.pdbx_strand_id
1 'polypeptide(L)'
;MTETTWPWTLKRCWPEALELEGLQRYLLLNHELEEQFILGSAPDWTTSLAGQGVLPAGAGAALEQEELQQRWQALQRQLASLGPCRREVPVLAGLSMPLLYAGDTQVVVQPGMLTAAAVMRGWLQHLLLCAEGLAPAAGSAVVA
;
A
#
# COMPACT_ATOMS: atom_id res chain seq x y z
N MET A 1 -41.78 -18.26 -25.81
CA MET A 1 -41.00 -17.87 -24.62
C MET A 1 -39.59 -17.72 -25.05
N THR A 2 -39.16 -16.49 -25.25
CA THR A 2 -37.75 -16.18 -25.56
C THR A 2 -37.01 -16.17 -24.26
N GLU A 3 -36.17 -17.16 -24.03
CA GLU A 3 -35.18 -17.12 -22.95
C GLU A 3 -34.25 -15.91 -23.18
N THR A 4 -34.41 -14.92 -22.36
CA THR A 4 -33.50 -13.80 -22.31
C THR A 4 -32.21 -14.29 -21.66
N THR A 5 -31.33 -14.85 -22.47
CA THR A 5 -29.96 -15.18 -22.08
C THR A 5 -29.25 -13.87 -21.86
N TRP A 6 -29.10 -13.48 -20.60
CA TRP A 6 -28.30 -12.35 -20.22
C TRP A 6 -26.83 -12.65 -20.57
N PRO A 7 -26.17 -11.81 -21.40
CA PRO A 7 -24.83 -12.11 -21.91
C PRO A 7 -23.72 -12.05 -20.85
N TRP A 8 -24.07 -11.66 -19.63
CA TRP A 8 -23.18 -11.64 -18.46
C TRP A 8 -23.57 -12.74 -17.47
N THR A 9 -23.90 -13.87 -18.03
CA THR A 9 -24.17 -15.08 -17.29
C THR A 9 -23.17 -15.34 -16.17
N LEU A 10 -23.70 -15.92 -15.13
CA LEU A 10 -23.10 -16.56 -13.95
C LEU A 10 -21.68 -17.15 -14.09
N LYS A 11 -21.16 -17.32 -15.31
CA LYS A 11 -19.75 -17.64 -15.56
C LYS A 11 -18.75 -16.62 -14.99
N ARG A 12 -19.16 -15.34 -14.83
CA ARG A 12 -18.33 -14.34 -14.17
C ARG A 12 -18.49 -14.33 -12.65
N CYS A 13 -19.52 -14.95 -12.13
CA CYS A 13 -19.73 -15.08 -10.69
C CYS A 13 -18.95 -16.28 -10.12
N TRP A 14 -18.31 -17.07 -10.98
CA TRP A 14 -17.50 -18.20 -10.58
C TRP A 14 -16.12 -18.05 -11.20
N PRO A 15 -15.27 -17.20 -10.63
CA PRO A 15 -13.90 -17.09 -11.12
C PRO A 15 -13.20 -18.44 -10.90
N GLU A 16 -12.64 -18.98 -11.95
CA GLU A 16 -11.86 -20.22 -11.90
C GLU A 16 -10.57 -20.06 -11.08
N ALA A 17 -10.15 -18.83 -10.88
CA ALA A 17 -9.04 -18.49 -9.98
C ALA A 17 -9.48 -17.32 -9.09
N LEU A 18 -9.64 -17.59 -7.82
CA LEU A 18 -9.91 -16.61 -6.78
C LEU A 18 -8.57 -16.01 -6.30
N GLU A 19 -7.81 -15.49 -7.23
CA GLU A 19 -6.60 -14.74 -6.95
C GLU A 19 -6.92 -13.25 -7.02
N LEU A 20 -6.42 -12.49 -6.04
CA LEU A 20 -6.45 -11.04 -6.13
C LEU A 20 -5.66 -10.61 -7.37
N GLU A 21 -6.30 -9.88 -8.27
CA GLU A 21 -5.58 -9.23 -9.36
C GLU A 21 -4.48 -8.34 -8.80
N GLY A 22 -3.34 -8.25 -9.49
CA GLY A 22 -2.20 -7.49 -9.01
C GLY A 22 -2.53 -6.03 -8.65
N LEU A 23 -3.47 -5.41 -9.39
CA LEU A 23 -3.96 -4.06 -9.09
C LEU A 23 -4.77 -4.01 -7.80
N GLN A 24 -5.66 -4.97 -7.56
CA GLN A 24 -6.46 -5.03 -6.34
C GLN A 24 -5.58 -5.24 -5.11
N ARG A 25 -4.60 -6.15 -5.22
CA ARG A 25 -3.60 -6.38 -4.17
C ARG A 25 -2.76 -5.12 -3.89
N TYR A 26 -2.36 -4.42 -4.93
CA TYR A 26 -1.61 -3.17 -4.81
C TYR A 26 -2.43 -2.08 -4.12
N LEU A 27 -3.68 -1.86 -4.54
CA LEU A 27 -4.57 -0.85 -3.95
C LEU A 27 -4.85 -1.16 -2.48
N LEU A 28 -5.08 -2.43 -2.16
CA LEU A 28 -5.32 -2.88 -0.82
C LEU A 28 -4.12 -2.63 0.10
N LEU A 29 -2.93 -3.06 -0.33
CA LEU A 29 -1.70 -2.84 0.43
C LEU A 29 -1.40 -1.36 0.60
N ASN A 30 -1.60 -0.53 -0.42
CA ASN A 30 -1.39 0.91 -0.31
C ASN A 30 -2.37 1.56 0.66
N HIS A 31 -3.65 1.24 0.56
CA HIS A 31 -4.68 1.80 1.42
C HIS A 31 -4.44 1.43 2.89
N GLU A 32 -4.23 0.15 3.16
CA GLU A 32 -3.96 -0.32 4.51
C GLU A 32 -2.62 0.19 5.05
N LEU A 33 -1.61 0.28 4.20
CA LEU A 33 -0.33 0.87 4.58
C LEU A 33 -0.47 2.34 4.97
N GLU A 34 -1.19 3.15 4.22
CA GLU A 34 -1.38 4.56 4.54
C GLU A 34 -2.17 4.75 5.83
N GLU A 35 -3.27 4.02 6.01
CA GLU A 35 -4.12 4.15 7.19
C GLU A 35 -3.45 3.63 8.45
N GLN A 36 -2.80 2.50 8.36
CA GLN A 36 -2.29 1.81 9.55
C GLN A 36 -0.91 2.30 9.98
N PHE A 37 -0.10 2.82 9.07
CA PHE A 37 1.11 3.54 9.46
C PHE A 37 0.80 4.79 10.27
N ILE A 38 -0.33 5.44 9.99
CA ILE A 38 -0.77 6.60 10.74
C ILE A 38 -1.28 6.21 12.13
N LEU A 39 -1.95 5.06 12.22
CA LEU A 39 -2.62 4.62 13.45
C LEU A 39 -1.75 3.71 14.33
N GLY A 40 -0.65 3.16 13.81
CA GLY A 40 0.27 2.29 14.53
C GLY A 40 -0.31 0.92 14.91
N SER A 41 -1.45 0.55 14.35
CA SER A 41 -2.13 -0.73 14.60
C SER A 41 -1.89 -1.73 13.47
N ALA A 42 -1.79 -3.02 13.80
CA ALA A 42 -1.70 -4.06 12.78
C ALA A 42 -3.02 -4.18 12.01
N PRO A 43 -2.98 -4.32 10.67
CA PRO A 43 -4.18 -4.47 9.88
C PRO A 43 -4.96 -5.73 10.27
N ASP A 44 -6.26 -5.58 10.44
CA ASP A 44 -7.16 -6.72 10.56
C ASP A 44 -7.57 -7.19 9.16
N TRP A 45 -6.72 -8.01 8.55
CA TRP A 45 -6.95 -8.58 7.23
C TRP A 45 -8.23 -9.42 7.16
N THR A 46 -8.67 -9.99 8.29
CA THR A 46 -9.83 -10.87 8.32
C THR A 46 -11.14 -10.11 8.24
N THR A 47 -11.29 -9.09 9.07
CA THR A 47 -12.57 -8.35 9.16
C THR A 47 -12.72 -7.35 8.04
N SER A 48 -11.64 -6.61 7.72
CA SER A 48 -11.67 -5.58 6.69
C SER A 48 -11.85 -6.17 5.29
N LEU A 49 -11.11 -7.21 4.95
CA LEU A 49 -11.09 -7.78 3.60
C LEU A 49 -12.20 -8.78 3.34
N ALA A 50 -12.54 -9.61 4.31
CA ALA A 50 -13.66 -10.53 4.18
C ALA A 50 -15.00 -9.76 4.11
N GLY A 51 -15.12 -8.68 4.86
CA GLY A 51 -16.31 -7.80 4.82
C GLY A 51 -16.50 -7.07 3.50
N GLN A 52 -15.42 -6.80 2.77
CA GLN A 52 -15.45 -6.14 1.46
C GLN A 52 -15.61 -7.12 0.29
N GLY A 53 -15.61 -8.43 0.55
CA GLY A 53 -15.69 -9.45 -0.51
C GLY A 53 -14.47 -9.49 -1.43
N VAL A 54 -13.34 -8.95 -0.99
CA VAL A 54 -12.10 -8.86 -1.78
C VAL A 54 -11.30 -10.15 -1.71
N LEU A 55 -11.41 -10.88 -0.60
CA LEU A 55 -10.75 -12.17 -0.45
C LEU A 55 -11.59 -13.31 -1.03
N PRO A 56 -10.96 -14.29 -1.67
CA PRO A 56 -11.62 -15.53 -2.07
C PRO A 56 -12.18 -16.28 -0.84
N ALA A 57 -13.18 -17.10 -1.04
CA ALA A 57 -13.71 -17.94 0.02
C ALA A 57 -12.85 -19.19 0.25
N GLY A 58 -12.76 -19.66 1.49
CA GLY A 58 -12.13 -20.93 1.83
C GLY A 58 -10.61 -20.90 1.93
N ALA A 59 -9.95 -21.99 1.55
CA ALA A 59 -8.50 -22.18 1.71
C ALA A 59 -7.66 -21.16 0.93
N GLY A 60 -8.16 -20.67 -0.21
CA GLY A 60 -7.47 -19.63 -1.00
C GLY A 60 -7.36 -18.31 -0.25
N ALA A 61 -8.38 -17.94 0.54
CA ALA A 61 -8.33 -16.75 1.38
C ALA A 61 -7.21 -16.82 2.42
N ALA A 62 -7.03 -17.97 3.03
CA ALA A 62 -6.01 -18.16 4.06
C ALA A 62 -4.59 -17.98 3.50
N LEU A 63 -4.32 -18.51 2.30
CA LEU A 63 -3.02 -18.37 1.64
C LEU A 63 -2.74 -16.92 1.23
N GLU A 64 -3.71 -16.24 0.63
CA GLU A 64 -3.59 -14.82 0.27
C GLU A 64 -3.36 -13.94 1.51
N GLN A 65 -4.09 -14.20 2.57
CA GLN A 65 -3.97 -13.49 3.83
C GLN A 65 -2.58 -13.69 4.45
N GLU A 66 -2.05 -14.92 4.44
CA GLU A 66 -0.71 -15.21 4.93
C GLU A 66 0.36 -14.47 4.13
N GLU A 67 0.25 -14.46 2.81
CA GLU A 67 1.17 -13.75 1.93
C GLU A 67 1.15 -12.23 2.17
N LEU A 68 -0.04 -11.63 2.29
CA LEU A 68 -0.20 -10.22 2.62
C LEU A 68 0.40 -9.89 3.99
N GLN A 69 0.15 -10.74 4.96
CA GLN A 69 0.70 -10.59 6.31
C GLN A 69 2.23 -10.66 6.34
N GLN A 70 2.83 -11.56 5.58
CA GLN A 70 4.28 -11.68 5.48
C GLN A 70 4.90 -10.44 4.84
N ARG A 71 4.31 -9.93 3.75
CA ARG A 71 4.75 -8.68 3.09
C ARG A 71 4.63 -7.49 4.02
N TRP A 72 3.51 -7.37 4.72
CA TRP A 72 3.30 -6.35 5.73
C TRP A 72 4.38 -6.36 6.81
N GLN A 73 4.65 -7.54 7.39
CA GLN A 73 5.66 -7.69 8.42
C GLN A 73 7.07 -7.37 7.90
N ALA A 74 7.37 -7.68 6.64
CA ALA A 74 8.64 -7.33 6.03
C ALA A 74 8.82 -5.81 5.91
N LEU A 75 7.79 -5.10 5.42
CA LEU A 75 7.79 -3.64 5.35
C LEU A 75 7.88 -2.99 6.73
N GLN A 76 7.13 -3.49 7.71
CA GLN A 76 7.20 -3.00 9.09
C GLN A 76 8.60 -3.12 9.68
N ARG A 77 9.27 -4.25 9.46
CA ARG A 77 10.65 -4.45 9.95
C ARG A 77 11.62 -3.46 9.31
N GLN A 78 11.49 -3.22 8.00
CA GLN A 78 12.33 -2.24 7.31
C GLN A 78 12.08 -0.82 7.84
N LEU A 79 10.83 -0.43 8.01
CA LEU A 79 10.48 0.90 8.53
C LEU A 79 10.88 1.08 10.00
N ALA A 80 10.69 0.05 10.82
CA ALA A 80 11.10 0.06 12.22
C ALA A 80 12.61 0.24 12.38
N SER A 81 13.41 -0.24 11.44
CA SER A 81 14.86 -0.03 11.44
C SER A 81 15.26 1.44 11.21
N LEU A 82 14.39 2.22 10.56
CA LEU A 82 14.61 3.65 10.30
C LEU A 82 14.10 4.55 11.45
N GLY A 83 13.14 4.07 12.23
CA GLY A 83 12.58 4.79 13.38
C GLY A 83 11.05 4.84 13.36
N PRO A 84 10.46 5.60 14.32
CA PRO A 84 9.00 5.71 14.41
C PRO A 84 8.43 6.43 13.18
N CYS A 85 7.33 5.88 12.65
CA CYS A 85 6.66 6.46 11.49
C CYS A 85 5.78 7.64 11.91
N ARG A 86 5.80 8.70 11.11
CA ARG A 86 4.92 9.86 11.23
C ARG A 86 4.56 10.40 9.86
N ARG A 87 3.40 11.01 9.77
CA ARG A 87 2.95 11.72 8.57
C ARG A 87 3.07 13.23 8.80
N GLU A 88 3.65 13.90 7.84
CA GLU A 88 3.69 15.37 7.80
C GLU A 88 3.07 15.85 6.49
N VAL A 89 2.51 17.06 6.51
CA VAL A 89 1.91 17.67 5.31
C VAL A 89 2.54 19.05 5.10
N PRO A 90 3.81 19.10 4.69
CA PRO A 90 4.45 20.37 4.35
C PRO A 90 3.82 21.01 3.12
N VAL A 91 4.00 22.31 2.99
CA VAL A 91 3.69 23.04 1.76
C VAL A 91 4.97 23.14 0.94
N LEU A 92 5.00 22.46 -0.19
CA LEU A 92 6.16 22.41 -1.10
C LEU A 92 5.75 23.03 -2.44
N ALA A 93 6.47 24.01 -2.91
CA ALA A 93 6.15 24.74 -4.13
C ALA A 93 4.68 25.24 -4.18
N GLY A 94 4.15 25.67 -3.04
CA GLY A 94 2.77 26.13 -2.91
C GLY A 94 1.70 25.03 -2.84
N LEU A 95 2.08 23.75 -2.83
CA LEU A 95 1.17 22.61 -2.75
C LEU A 95 1.33 21.88 -1.42
N SER A 96 0.22 21.56 -0.77
CA SER A 96 0.22 20.68 0.41
C SER A 96 0.48 19.25 -0.02
N MET A 97 1.59 18.68 0.41
CA MET A 97 2.02 17.33 0.02
C MET A 97 2.14 16.44 1.25
N PRO A 98 1.32 15.39 1.37
CA PRO A 98 1.47 14.43 2.46
C PRO A 98 2.73 13.59 2.24
N LEU A 99 3.61 13.62 3.23
CA LEU A 99 4.86 12.88 3.24
C LEU A 99 4.92 11.95 4.44
N LEU A 100 5.55 10.79 4.26
CA LEU A 100 5.80 9.84 5.32
C LEU A 100 7.26 9.95 5.78
N TYR A 101 7.47 9.93 7.08
CA TYR A 101 8.78 9.88 7.70
C TYR A 101 8.89 8.66 8.60
N ALA A 102 10.07 8.05 8.63
CA ALA A 102 10.45 7.05 9.60
C ALA A 102 11.70 7.55 10.32
N GLY A 103 11.58 7.92 11.59
CA GLY A 103 12.61 8.68 12.28
C GLY A 103 12.90 10.00 11.57
N ASP A 104 14.16 10.23 11.19
CA ASP A 104 14.63 11.43 10.49
C ASP A 104 14.76 11.21 8.96
N THR A 105 14.27 10.08 8.45
CA THR A 105 14.30 9.74 7.02
C THR A 105 12.93 9.97 6.41
N GLN A 106 12.85 10.70 5.30
CA GLN A 106 11.64 10.75 4.47
C GLN A 106 11.53 9.44 3.68
N VAL A 107 10.34 8.84 3.66
CA VAL A 107 10.15 7.50 3.11
C VAL A 107 9.05 7.48 2.06
N VAL A 108 9.32 6.83 0.94
CA VAL A 108 8.30 6.41 -0.03
C VAL A 108 8.12 4.92 0.11
N VAL A 109 6.93 4.48 0.46
CA VAL A 109 6.60 3.06 0.58
C VAL A 109 6.02 2.56 -0.74
N GLN A 110 6.62 1.51 -1.28
CA GLN A 110 6.16 0.83 -2.49
C GLN A 110 5.83 -0.62 -2.14
N PRO A 111 4.54 -0.99 -2.00
CA PRO A 111 4.20 -2.38 -1.75
C PRO A 111 4.55 -3.26 -2.94
N GLY A 112 5.38 -4.26 -2.72
CA GLY A 112 5.80 -5.18 -3.76
C GLY A 112 7.16 -4.84 -4.36
N MET A 113 7.31 -5.00 -5.68
CA MET A 113 8.59 -4.81 -6.34
C MET A 113 8.94 -3.33 -6.52
N LEU A 114 10.19 -2.97 -6.26
CA LEU A 114 10.68 -1.61 -6.48
C LEU A 114 10.52 -1.21 -7.95
N THR A 115 9.84 -0.10 -8.18
CA THR A 115 9.60 0.43 -9.53
C THR A 115 10.39 1.71 -9.78
N ALA A 116 10.73 1.97 -11.04
CA ALA A 116 11.35 3.24 -11.43
C ALA A 116 10.48 4.45 -11.05
N ALA A 117 9.15 4.31 -11.12
CA ALA A 117 8.22 5.36 -10.72
C ALA A 117 8.29 5.68 -9.22
N ALA A 118 8.45 4.67 -8.36
CA ALA A 118 8.61 4.87 -6.92
C ALA A 118 9.94 5.59 -6.61
N VAL A 119 11.02 5.19 -7.27
CA VAL A 119 12.34 5.84 -7.14
C VAL A 119 12.27 7.29 -7.59
N MET A 120 11.67 7.56 -8.74
CA MET A 120 11.50 8.92 -9.26
C MET A 120 10.63 9.78 -8.34
N ARG A 121 9.57 9.23 -7.77
CA ARG A 121 8.73 9.92 -6.78
C ARG A 121 9.56 10.31 -5.56
N GLY A 122 10.31 9.38 -4.99
CA GLY A 122 11.18 9.63 -3.83
C GLY A 122 12.21 10.70 -4.13
N TRP A 123 12.82 10.64 -5.31
CA TRP A 123 13.81 11.63 -5.75
C TRP A 123 13.20 13.03 -5.89
N LEU A 124 12.06 13.16 -6.55
CA LEU A 124 11.37 14.45 -6.72
C LEU A 124 10.93 15.04 -5.37
N GLN A 125 10.39 14.22 -4.48
CA GLN A 125 10.03 14.67 -3.12
C GLN A 125 11.26 15.17 -2.37
N HIS A 126 12.37 14.44 -2.45
CA HIS A 126 13.62 14.85 -1.82
C HIS A 126 14.14 16.20 -2.37
N LEU A 127 14.14 16.39 -3.69
CA LEU A 127 14.56 17.64 -4.31
C LEU A 127 13.67 18.82 -3.89
N LEU A 128 12.36 18.62 -3.82
CA LEU A 128 11.43 19.64 -3.35
C LEU A 128 11.68 20.02 -1.89
N LEU A 129 11.91 19.04 -1.03
CA LEU A 129 12.27 19.30 0.37
C LEU A 129 13.58 20.06 0.49
N CYS A 130 14.59 19.73 -0.30
CA CYS A 130 15.85 20.46 -0.32
C CYS A 130 15.66 21.90 -0.80
N ALA A 131 14.86 22.11 -1.83
CA ALA A 131 14.60 23.45 -2.38
C ALA A 131 13.89 24.37 -1.37
N GLU A 132 13.02 23.82 -0.54
CA GLU A 132 12.30 24.54 0.52
C GLU A 132 13.08 24.63 1.84
N GLY A 133 14.30 24.12 1.88
CA GLY A 133 15.13 24.12 3.10
C GLY A 133 14.65 23.14 4.19
N LEU A 134 13.82 22.18 3.81
CA LEU A 134 13.23 21.15 4.68
C LEU A 134 13.88 19.77 4.47
N ALA A 135 15.13 19.74 4.00
CA ALA A 135 15.83 18.48 3.75
C ALA A 135 15.81 17.57 4.99
N PRO A 136 15.41 16.29 4.85
CA PRO A 136 15.39 15.36 5.97
C PRO A 136 16.82 15.08 6.46
N ALA A 137 17.00 15.05 7.78
CA ALA A 137 18.33 14.95 8.39
C ALA A 137 19.07 13.65 8.02
N ALA A 138 18.34 12.55 7.85
CA ALA A 138 18.89 11.25 7.44
C ALA A 138 18.67 10.94 5.95
N GLY A 139 18.19 11.92 5.15
CA GLY A 139 17.93 11.73 3.73
C GLY A 139 16.57 11.15 3.41
N SER A 140 16.42 10.61 2.20
CA SER A 140 15.20 9.98 1.73
C SER A 140 15.45 8.54 1.29
N ALA A 141 14.48 7.68 1.51
CA ALA A 141 14.54 6.26 1.16
C ALA A 141 13.25 5.80 0.46
N VAL A 142 13.39 4.81 -0.42
CA VAL A 142 12.27 4.06 -0.97
C VAL A 142 12.31 2.66 -0.35
N VAL A 143 11.22 2.28 0.28
CA VAL A 143 11.06 0.98 0.95
C VAL A 143 10.07 0.14 0.16
N ALA A 144 10.48 -1.08 -0.23
CA ALA A 144 9.69 -1.99 -1.05
C ALA A 144 9.62 -3.39 -0.45
#